data_925ec4c96c0aad7e579d977ff63f2cd1
#
_entry.id   925ec4c96c0aad7e579d977ff63f2cd1
#
_cell.length_a   1.000
_cell.length_b   1.000
_cell.length_c   1.000
_cell.angle_alpha   90.00
_cell.angle_beta   90.00
_cell.angle_gamma   90.00
#
_symmetry.space_group_name_H-M   'P 1'
#
loop_
_entity.id
_entity.type
_entity.pdbx_description
1 polymer ?
#
loop_
_entity_poly.entity_id
_entity_poly.type
_entity_poly.pdbx_seq_one_letter_code
_entity_poly.pdbx_strand_id
1 'polypeptide(L)'
;MNVSVFDTYVLKSNGDTAHFDIIVPEGKNSLDEVLAFGKEYLHSLGEGDRPISAAECQFCHIEQPTQEMLESIGRQGYYILEMTDIPAKLQENPTRRQLIEHLRARSGELRFADFRGKDMGELLEFLG
;
A
#
# COMPACT_ATOMS: atom_id res chain seq x y z
N MET A 1 8.69 -5.68 20.77
CA MET A 1 8.07 -4.54 20.09
C MET A 1 7.28 -5.04 18.88
N ASN A 2 6.06 -4.57 18.73
CA ASN A 2 5.28 -4.83 17.52
C ASN A 2 5.40 -3.65 16.57
N VAL A 3 5.04 -3.88 15.31
CA VAL A 3 5.02 -2.83 14.29
C VAL A 3 3.63 -2.72 13.67
N SER A 4 3.29 -1.50 13.26
CA SER A 4 2.07 -1.22 12.49
C SER A 4 2.41 -1.23 11.01
N VAL A 5 1.62 -1.93 10.22
CA VAL A 5 1.80 -2.05 8.77
C VAL A 5 0.75 -1.21 8.07
N PHE A 6 1.18 -0.25 7.25
CA PHE A 6 0.30 0.61 6.46
C PHE A 6 0.45 0.24 4.99
N ASP A 7 -0.62 -0.29 4.44
CA ASP A 7 -0.69 -0.73 3.05
C ASP A 7 -0.91 0.48 2.14
N THR A 8 -0.07 0.64 1.12
CA THR A 8 -0.01 1.88 0.34
C THR A 8 -0.02 1.61 -1.17
N TYR A 9 -0.87 2.35 -1.88
CA TYR A 9 -1.01 2.28 -3.34
C TYR A 9 -0.95 3.71 -3.89
N VAL A 10 0.02 4.00 -4.76
CA VAL A 10 0.22 5.34 -5.32
C VAL A 10 0.36 5.24 -6.84
N LEU A 11 -0.42 6.03 -7.57
CA LEU A 11 -0.31 6.10 -9.02
C LEU A 11 0.98 6.83 -9.40
N LYS A 12 1.83 6.16 -10.16
CA LYS A 12 3.11 6.70 -10.63
C LYS A 12 2.91 7.50 -11.92
N SER A 13 3.91 8.31 -12.25
CA SER A 13 3.87 9.15 -13.44
C SER A 13 3.80 8.36 -14.75
N ASN A 14 4.27 7.10 -14.75
CA ASN A 14 4.23 6.22 -15.93
C ASN A 14 2.92 5.46 -16.08
N GLY A 15 1.95 5.66 -15.18
CA GLY A 15 0.66 4.97 -15.19
C GLY A 15 0.59 3.70 -14.37
N ASP A 16 1.72 3.17 -13.93
CA ASP A 16 1.73 2.01 -13.04
C ASP A 16 1.31 2.44 -11.62
N THR A 17 0.80 1.50 -10.82
CA THR A 17 0.48 1.76 -9.42
C THR A 17 1.58 1.17 -8.55
N ALA A 18 2.28 2.03 -7.82
CA ALA A 18 3.26 1.59 -6.84
C ALA A 18 2.54 0.98 -5.64
N HIS A 19 2.99 -0.20 -5.22
CA HIS A 19 2.42 -0.90 -4.07
C HIS A 19 3.55 -1.17 -3.07
N PHE A 20 3.41 -0.66 -1.86
CA PHE A 20 4.41 -0.85 -0.80
C PHE A 20 3.76 -0.71 0.57
N ASP A 21 4.38 -1.33 1.57
CA ASP A 21 3.95 -1.18 2.95
C ASP A 21 4.89 -0.25 3.69
N ILE A 22 4.32 0.67 4.47
CA ILE A 22 5.08 1.52 5.38
C ILE A 22 4.96 0.90 6.77
N ILE A 23 6.08 0.55 7.37
CA ILE A 23 6.14 -0.17 8.63
C ILE A 23 6.80 0.72 9.68
N VAL A 24 6.10 0.96 10.79
CA VAL A 24 6.54 1.84 11.88
C VAL A 24 6.28 1.15 13.22
N PRO A 25 6.94 1.59 14.30
CA PRO A 25 6.66 1.05 15.64
C PRO A 25 5.19 1.26 16.00
N GLU A 26 4.58 0.24 16.61
CA GLU A 26 3.18 0.31 17.04
C GLU A 26 2.96 1.49 17.98
N GLY A 27 1.94 2.30 17.68
CA GLY A 27 1.49 3.38 18.54
C GLY A 27 2.42 4.59 18.64
N LYS A 28 3.52 4.62 17.90
CA LYS A 28 4.50 5.69 17.99
C LYS A 28 4.23 6.86 17.06
N ASN A 29 3.75 6.57 15.86
CA ASN A 29 3.62 7.57 14.79
C ASN A 29 2.17 7.87 14.46
N SER A 30 1.88 9.16 14.19
CA SER A 30 0.58 9.57 13.66
C SER A 30 0.48 9.20 12.18
N LEU A 31 -0.72 9.23 11.63
CA LEU A 31 -0.93 9.00 10.19
C LEU A 31 -0.15 10.04 9.37
N ASP A 32 -0.14 11.31 9.80
CA ASP A 32 0.60 12.36 9.10
C ASP A 32 2.09 12.06 9.02
N GLU A 33 2.67 11.51 10.08
CA GLU A 33 4.07 11.10 10.08
C GLU A 33 4.30 9.92 9.13
N VAL A 34 3.40 8.95 9.12
CA VAL A 34 3.48 7.80 8.21
C VAL A 34 3.39 8.27 6.75
N LEU A 35 2.49 9.20 6.46
CA LEU A 35 2.37 9.76 5.11
C LEU A 35 3.64 10.50 4.69
N ALA A 36 4.29 11.19 5.62
CA ALA A 36 5.57 11.86 5.35
C ALA A 36 6.67 10.85 5.01
N PHE A 37 6.71 9.71 5.69
CA PHE A 37 7.64 8.62 5.37
C PHE A 37 7.37 8.06 3.97
N GLY A 38 6.11 7.87 3.61
CA GLY A 38 5.73 7.43 2.27
C GLY A 38 6.15 8.42 1.20
N LYS A 39 6.00 9.71 1.48
CA LYS A 39 6.42 10.78 0.57
C LYS A 39 7.93 10.79 0.37
N GLU A 40 8.69 10.59 1.45
CA GLU A 40 10.14 10.49 1.39
C GLU A 40 10.58 9.31 0.51
N TYR A 41 9.92 8.18 0.66
CA TYR A 41 10.19 7.00 -0.17
C TYR A 41 9.88 7.29 -1.64
N LEU A 42 8.72 7.88 -1.94
CA LEU A 42 8.34 8.25 -3.31
C LEU A 42 9.35 9.24 -3.92
N HIS A 43 9.84 10.18 -3.11
CA HIS A 43 10.85 11.13 -3.57
C HIS A 43 12.13 10.41 -3.99
N SER A 44 12.52 9.36 -3.26
CA SER A 44 13.70 8.55 -3.61
C SER A 44 13.54 7.81 -4.94
N LEU A 45 12.29 7.57 -5.37
CA LEU A 45 11.97 6.95 -6.65
C LEU A 45 11.80 7.96 -7.79
N GLY A 46 11.94 9.27 -7.52
CA GLY A 46 11.64 10.31 -8.49
C GLY A 46 10.15 10.60 -8.64
N GLU A 47 9.32 10.14 -7.69
CA GLU A 47 7.86 10.28 -7.71
C GLU A 47 7.35 11.15 -6.55
N GLY A 48 8.18 12.06 -6.04
CA GLY A 48 7.87 12.88 -4.88
C GLY A 48 6.71 13.85 -5.07
N ASP A 49 6.30 14.11 -6.30
CA ASP A 49 5.15 14.96 -6.63
C ASP A 49 3.83 14.19 -6.65
N ARG A 50 3.85 12.88 -6.52
CA ARG A 50 2.62 12.08 -6.53
C ARG A 50 1.86 12.24 -5.22
N PRO A 51 0.52 12.33 -5.29
CA PRO A 51 -0.27 12.48 -4.07
C PRO A 51 -0.25 11.21 -3.23
N ILE A 52 -0.12 11.40 -1.93
CA ILE A 52 -0.27 10.33 -0.95
C ILE A 52 -1.05 10.90 0.24
N SER A 53 -2.19 10.29 0.55
CA SER A 53 -3.07 10.71 1.62
C SER A 53 -3.65 9.48 2.31
N ALA A 54 -4.58 9.67 3.23
CA ALA A 54 -5.28 8.56 3.88
C ALA A 54 -6.01 7.65 2.88
N ALA A 55 -6.35 8.15 1.68
CA ALA A 55 -6.99 7.34 0.65
C ALA A 55 -6.01 6.34 0.04
N GLU A 56 -4.74 6.72 -0.13
CA GLU A 56 -3.71 5.87 -0.73
C GLU A 56 -3.00 5.01 0.30
N CYS A 57 -2.97 5.43 1.57
CA CYS A 57 -2.21 4.77 2.62
C CYS A 57 -3.11 4.51 3.83
N GLN A 58 -3.33 3.23 4.15
CA GLN A 58 -4.25 2.86 5.24
C GLN A 58 -3.63 1.80 6.14
N PHE A 59 -3.91 1.91 7.43
CA PHE A 59 -3.51 0.89 8.40
C PHE A 59 -4.07 -0.47 7.99
N CYS A 60 -3.21 -1.48 7.99
CA CYS A 60 -3.56 -2.84 7.61
C CYS A 60 -3.62 -3.77 8.82
N HIS A 61 -2.52 -3.92 9.52
CA HIS A 61 -2.43 -4.83 10.66
C HIS A 61 -1.19 -4.56 11.52
N ILE A 62 -1.16 -5.23 12.68
CA ILE A 62 0.01 -5.22 13.59
C ILE A 62 0.70 -6.57 13.41
N GLU A 63 2.04 -6.54 13.38
CA GLU A 63 2.80 -7.78 13.33
C GLU A 63 4.14 -7.67 14.08
N GLN A 64 4.81 -8.81 14.25
CA GLN A 64 6.14 -8.84 14.86
C GLN A 64 7.17 -8.45 13.81
N PRO A 65 8.13 -7.57 14.15
CA PRO A 65 9.12 -7.13 13.19
C PRO A 65 10.18 -8.18 12.93
N THR A 66 10.71 -8.16 11.70
CA THR A 66 11.92 -8.89 11.36
C THR A 66 13.13 -8.10 11.82
N GLN A 67 14.32 -8.72 11.84
CA GLN A 67 15.55 -8.02 12.16
C GLN A 67 15.82 -6.87 11.19
N GLU A 68 15.54 -7.07 9.91
CA GLU A 68 15.70 -6.03 8.89
C GLU A 68 14.81 -4.81 9.17
N MET A 69 13.56 -5.05 9.57
CA MET A 69 12.64 -3.97 9.95
C MET A 69 13.16 -3.19 11.15
N LEU A 70 13.66 -3.89 12.18
CA LEU A 70 14.19 -3.26 13.38
C LEU A 70 15.41 -2.39 13.07
N GLU A 71 16.30 -2.86 12.23
CA GLU A 71 17.49 -2.11 11.83
C GLU A 71 17.12 -0.83 11.07
N SER A 72 16.18 -0.93 10.14
CA SER A 72 15.70 0.22 9.36
C SER A 72 15.00 1.24 10.26
N ILE A 73 14.12 0.78 11.15
CA ILE A 73 13.42 1.65 12.10
C ILE A 73 14.42 2.36 13.02
N GLY A 74 15.44 1.66 13.49
CA GLY A 74 16.48 2.26 14.32
C GLY A 74 17.30 3.31 13.58
N ARG A 75 17.48 3.15 12.28
CA ARG A 75 18.28 4.07 11.46
C ARG A 75 17.48 5.29 10.98
N GLN A 76 16.23 5.09 10.55
CA GLN A 76 15.46 6.16 9.89
C GLN A 76 14.04 6.34 10.43
N GLY A 77 13.57 5.49 11.35
CA GLY A 77 12.25 5.61 11.96
C GLY A 77 11.16 4.80 11.28
N TYR A 78 11.42 4.20 10.13
CA TYR A 78 10.46 3.40 9.39
C TYR A 78 11.16 2.38 8.50
N TYR A 79 10.37 1.45 7.96
CA TYR A 79 10.82 0.46 6.99
C TYR A 79 9.81 0.42 5.84
N ILE A 80 10.31 0.32 4.61
CA ILE A 80 9.48 0.17 3.42
C ILE A 80 9.62 -1.26 2.91
N LEU A 81 8.50 -1.98 2.85
CA LEU A 81 8.43 -3.29 2.22
C LEU A 81 7.87 -3.10 0.81
N GLU A 82 8.73 -3.21 -0.18
CA GLU A 82 8.33 -3.02 -1.57
C GLU A 82 7.59 -4.26 -2.07
N MET A 83 6.45 -4.00 -2.73
CA MET A 83 5.66 -5.01 -3.40
C MET A 83 5.79 -4.82 -4.91
N THR A 84 5.27 -5.78 -5.68
CA THR A 84 5.27 -5.65 -7.14
C THR A 84 4.26 -4.60 -7.57
N ASP A 85 4.71 -3.62 -8.36
CA ASP A 85 3.83 -2.60 -8.93
C ASP A 85 2.78 -3.25 -9.84
N ILE A 86 1.62 -2.60 -9.94
CA ILE A 86 0.54 -3.02 -10.84
C ILE A 86 0.71 -2.25 -12.15
N PRO A 87 1.12 -2.91 -13.25
CA PRO A 87 1.30 -2.23 -14.53
C PRO A 87 -0.02 -1.65 -15.07
N ALA A 88 0.05 -0.47 -15.67
CA ALA A 88 -1.13 0.20 -16.22
C ALA A 88 -1.88 -0.68 -17.22
N LYS A 89 -1.16 -1.36 -18.10
CA LYS A 89 -1.76 -2.24 -19.11
C LYS A 89 -2.48 -3.45 -18.54
N LEU A 90 -2.06 -3.92 -17.36
CA LEU A 90 -2.69 -5.05 -16.70
C LEU A 90 -3.94 -4.64 -15.92
N GLN A 91 -4.11 -3.35 -15.65
CA GLN A 91 -5.31 -2.83 -15.01
C GLN A 91 -6.51 -2.85 -15.95
N GLU A 92 -6.28 -2.93 -17.27
CA GLU A 92 -7.34 -3.03 -18.28
C GLU A 92 -7.87 -4.47 -18.39
N ASN A 93 -6.99 -5.46 -18.22
CA ASN A 93 -7.34 -6.88 -18.26
C ASN A 93 -6.78 -7.59 -17.04
N PRO A 94 -7.26 -7.27 -15.83
CA PRO A 94 -6.68 -7.79 -14.61
C PRO A 94 -6.96 -9.27 -14.41
N THR A 95 -5.99 -9.96 -13.80
CA THR A 95 -6.24 -11.28 -13.22
C THR A 95 -7.11 -11.07 -11.97
N ARG A 96 -7.68 -12.15 -11.43
CA ARG A 96 -8.49 -12.06 -10.21
C ARG A 96 -7.73 -11.37 -9.08
N ARG A 97 -6.45 -11.73 -8.89
CA ARG A 97 -5.61 -11.12 -7.84
C ARG A 97 -5.40 -9.63 -8.08
N GLN A 98 -5.09 -9.24 -9.31
CA GLN A 98 -4.88 -7.85 -9.67
C GLN A 98 -6.15 -7.02 -9.50
N LEU A 99 -7.30 -7.59 -9.85
CA LEU A 99 -8.57 -6.93 -9.67
C LEU A 99 -8.87 -6.68 -8.19
N ILE A 100 -8.62 -7.66 -7.33
CA ILE A 100 -8.80 -7.52 -5.89
C ILE A 100 -7.89 -6.41 -5.35
N GLU A 101 -6.64 -6.39 -5.74
CA GLU A 101 -5.69 -5.35 -5.32
C GLU A 101 -6.13 -3.97 -5.79
N HIS A 102 -6.63 -3.87 -7.02
CA HIS A 102 -7.15 -2.62 -7.58
C HIS A 102 -8.38 -2.13 -6.81
N LEU A 103 -9.32 -3.03 -6.49
CA LEU A 103 -10.52 -2.67 -5.72
C LEU A 103 -10.14 -2.16 -4.33
N ARG A 104 -9.19 -2.81 -3.69
CA ARG A 104 -8.71 -2.39 -2.37
C ARG A 104 -8.03 -1.03 -2.41
N ALA A 105 -7.36 -0.70 -3.52
CA ALA A 105 -6.72 0.60 -3.68
C ALA A 105 -7.73 1.73 -3.93
N ARG A 106 -8.87 1.42 -4.58
CA ARG A 106 -9.88 2.42 -4.93
C ARG A 106 -10.78 2.80 -3.77
N SER A 107 -11.03 1.88 -2.85
CA SER A 107 -11.99 2.08 -1.77
C SER A 107 -11.47 1.49 -0.46
N GLY A 108 -11.45 2.31 0.58
CA GLY A 108 -11.09 1.85 1.91
C GLY A 108 -12.03 0.79 2.45
N GLU A 109 -13.30 0.81 2.04
CA GLU A 109 -14.28 -0.21 2.44
C GLU A 109 -13.95 -1.57 1.85
N LEU A 110 -13.43 -1.60 0.62
CA LEU A 110 -13.07 -2.84 -0.05
C LEU A 110 -11.70 -3.38 0.33
N ARG A 111 -10.87 -2.56 0.98
CA ARG A 111 -9.49 -2.93 1.33
C ARG A 111 -9.43 -4.19 2.21
N PHE A 112 -10.38 -4.34 3.13
CA PHE A 112 -10.44 -5.48 4.05
C PHE A 112 -11.54 -6.47 3.69
N ALA A 113 -12.19 -6.30 2.52
CA ALA A 113 -13.25 -7.19 2.10
C ALA A 113 -12.69 -8.59 1.79
N ASP A 114 -13.49 -9.61 2.09
CA ASP A 114 -13.16 -10.99 1.77
C ASP A 114 -13.67 -11.32 0.39
N PHE A 115 -12.74 -11.52 -0.55
CA PHE A 115 -13.08 -11.86 -1.94
C PHE A 115 -12.99 -13.36 -2.24
N ARG A 116 -12.74 -14.19 -1.24
CA ARG A 116 -12.71 -15.64 -1.43
C ARG A 116 -14.08 -16.14 -1.86
N GLY A 117 -14.10 -17.02 -2.84
CA GLY A 117 -15.35 -17.56 -3.39
C GLY A 117 -16.04 -16.66 -4.40
N LYS A 118 -15.54 -15.44 -4.65
CA LYS A 118 -16.07 -14.57 -5.68
C LYS A 118 -15.37 -14.83 -7.01
N ASP A 119 -16.15 -14.90 -8.09
CA ASP A 119 -15.58 -15.07 -9.43
C ASP A 119 -15.27 -13.70 -10.06
N MET A 120 -14.71 -13.72 -11.27
CA MET A 120 -14.33 -12.49 -11.98
C MET A 120 -15.54 -11.61 -12.30
N GLY A 121 -16.69 -12.22 -12.61
CA GLY A 121 -17.91 -11.47 -12.87
C GLY A 121 -18.36 -10.68 -11.66
N GLU A 122 -18.35 -11.31 -10.49
CA GLU A 122 -18.71 -10.66 -9.23
C GLU A 122 -17.73 -9.53 -8.89
N LEU A 123 -16.42 -9.76 -9.09
CA LEU A 123 -15.41 -8.74 -8.83
C LEU A 123 -15.55 -7.54 -9.75
N LEU A 124 -15.87 -7.78 -11.03
CA LEU A 124 -16.07 -6.70 -12.01
C LEU A 124 -17.26 -5.81 -11.67
N GLU A 125 -18.28 -6.34 -10.99
CA GLU A 125 -19.42 -5.55 -10.55
C GLU A 125 -19.02 -4.42 -9.60
N PHE A 126 -17.94 -4.59 -8.82
CA PHE A 126 -17.44 -3.55 -7.93
C PHE A 126 -16.82 -2.36 -8.67
N LEU A 127 -16.48 -2.53 -9.95
CA LEU A 127 -15.93 -1.46 -10.78
C LEU A 127 -17.02 -0.60 -11.44
N GLY A 128 -18.19 -1.16 -11.54
CA GLY A 128 -19.36 -0.50 -12.18
C GLY A 128 -20.12 0.47 -11.30
#